data_8cef2602e8120aa9b4ffa1ad0eaa13b1
#
_entry.id   8cef2602e8120aa9b4ffa1ad0eaa13b1
#
_cell.length_a   1.000
_cell.length_b   1.000
_cell.length_c   1.000
_cell.angle_alpha   90.00
_cell.angle_beta   90.00
_cell.angle_gamma   90.00
#
_symmetry.space_group_name_H-M   'P 1'
#
loop_
_entity.id
_entity.type
_entity.pdbx_description
1 polymer ?
#
loop_
_entity_poly.entity_id
_entity_poly.type
_entity_poly.pdbx_seq_one_letter_code
_entity_poly.pdbx_strand_id
1 'polypeptide(L)'
;MNLYRGCQHGCIYCDTRSCCYGIGDISHISVKKNALELLDHELGTKRGKATIGTGSMNDPYMPLEKQMKLTGGALEIIAKHRFPVHVITKSSLVTRDADVLQDIGRTYAAVSFTITTADDEMARKLEPNAPASSERFKAMKILSDRGIYTGVA
;
A
#
# COMPACT_ATOMS: atom_id res chain seq x y z
N MET A 1 -3.46 -8.68 -1.25
CA MET A 1 -4.73 -7.96 -1.53
C MET A 1 -4.49 -6.83 -2.51
N ASN A 2 -5.31 -6.69 -3.56
CA ASN A 2 -5.23 -5.58 -4.51
C ASN A 2 -6.64 -4.98 -4.69
N LEU A 3 -6.84 -3.76 -4.23
CA LEU A 3 -8.12 -3.03 -4.28
C LEU A 3 -8.31 -2.29 -5.60
N TYR A 4 -7.20 -1.97 -6.24
CA TYR A 4 -7.11 -1.31 -7.53
C TYR A 4 -6.51 -2.22 -8.58
N ARG A 5 -6.67 -1.86 -9.84
CA ARG A 5 -5.93 -2.38 -11.00
C ARG A 5 -5.31 -1.18 -11.71
N GLY A 6 -4.04 -1.28 -12.09
CA GLY A 6 -3.24 -0.16 -12.58
C GLY A 6 -2.55 0.60 -11.46
N CYS A 7 -1.65 1.52 -11.78
CA CYS A 7 -0.88 2.32 -10.83
C CYS A 7 -0.50 3.67 -11.42
N GLN A 8 -0.66 4.74 -10.62
CA GLN A 8 -0.39 6.11 -11.07
C GLN A 8 1.07 6.55 -10.90
N HIS A 9 1.92 5.79 -10.21
CA HIS A 9 3.32 6.21 -9.95
C HIS A 9 4.19 6.24 -11.20
N GLY A 10 3.86 5.47 -12.25
CA GLY A 10 4.52 5.55 -13.54
C GLY A 10 5.98 5.07 -13.56
N CYS A 11 6.39 4.25 -12.60
CA CYS A 11 7.77 3.73 -12.51
C CYS A 11 8.22 3.14 -13.84
N ILE A 12 9.40 3.54 -14.34
CA ILE A 12 9.91 3.11 -15.65
C ILE A 12 10.33 1.64 -15.69
N TYR A 13 10.64 1.07 -14.53
CA TYR A 13 11.08 -0.33 -14.35
C TYR A 13 9.95 -1.28 -13.94
N CYS A 14 8.69 -0.81 -13.89
CA CYS A 14 7.58 -1.60 -13.37
C CYS A 14 7.30 -2.84 -14.23
N ASP A 15 7.52 -4.03 -13.69
CA ASP A 15 7.28 -5.29 -14.36
C ASP A 15 5.78 -5.60 -14.55
N THR A 16 4.91 -4.97 -13.75
CA THR A 16 3.45 -5.07 -13.89
C THR A 16 2.95 -4.60 -15.27
N ARG A 17 3.78 -3.88 -16.03
CA ARG A 17 3.54 -3.53 -17.45
C ARG A 17 3.71 -4.72 -18.39
N SER A 18 4.34 -5.79 -17.93
CA SER A 18 4.54 -6.99 -18.73
C SER A 18 3.20 -7.59 -19.16
N CYS A 19 3.16 -8.10 -20.39
CA CYS A 19 1.97 -8.74 -20.97
C CYS A 19 1.47 -9.95 -20.16
N CYS A 20 2.33 -10.60 -19.39
CA CYS A 20 1.96 -11.75 -18.55
C CYS A 20 0.96 -11.39 -17.44
N TYR A 21 0.89 -10.14 -17.00
CA TYR A 21 -0.10 -9.68 -16.01
C TYR A 21 -1.44 -9.28 -16.62
N GLY A 22 -1.54 -9.13 -17.94
CA GLY A 22 -2.77 -8.82 -18.65
C GLY A 22 -3.44 -7.51 -18.23
N ILE A 23 -2.67 -6.54 -17.71
CA ILE A 23 -3.22 -5.28 -17.19
C ILE A 23 -3.53 -4.30 -18.32
N GLY A 24 -2.82 -4.39 -19.45
CA GLY A 24 -2.90 -3.41 -20.53
C GLY A 24 -2.19 -2.11 -20.14
N ASP A 25 -2.83 -0.96 -20.38
CA ASP A 25 -2.28 0.32 -19.94
C ASP A 25 -2.37 0.46 -18.43
N ILE A 26 -1.20 0.42 -17.75
CA ILE A 26 -1.11 0.52 -16.29
C ILE A 26 -1.60 1.87 -15.75
N SER A 27 -1.63 2.92 -16.56
CA SER A 27 -2.13 4.24 -16.17
C SER A 27 -3.66 4.29 -16.06
N HIS A 28 -4.36 3.33 -16.69
CA HIS A 28 -5.81 3.21 -16.59
C HIS A 28 -6.19 2.51 -15.28
N ILE A 29 -6.70 3.31 -14.32
CA ILE A 29 -7.02 2.79 -13.00
C ILE A 29 -8.46 2.29 -12.94
N SER A 30 -8.60 1.02 -12.55
CA SER A 30 -9.90 0.43 -12.21
C SER A 30 -10.02 0.22 -10.70
N VAL A 31 -11.19 0.48 -10.16
CA VAL A 31 -11.51 0.36 -8.74
C VAL A 31 -12.49 -0.78 -8.53
N LYS A 32 -12.22 -1.66 -7.57
CA LYS A 32 -13.14 -2.76 -7.22
C LYS A 32 -14.25 -2.25 -6.31
N LYS A 33 -15.47 -2.07 -6.85
CA LYS A 33 -16.61 -1.43 -6.14
C LYS A 33 -16.99 -2.10 -4.83
N ASN A 34 -17.04 -3.43 -4.80
CA ASN A 34 -17.50 -4.22 -3.65
C ASN A 34 -16.36 -4.83 -2.83
N ALA A 35 -15.13 -4.29 -2.99
CA ALA A 35 -13.95 -4.88 -2.35
C ALA A 35 -14.04 -4.92 -0.83
N LEU A 36 -14.59 -3.88 -0.19
CA LEU A 36 -14.70 -3.80 1.27
C LEU A 36 -15.72 -4.80 1.81
N GLU A 37 -16.89 -4.93 1.16
CA GLU A 37 -17.91 -5.90 1.55
C GLU A 37 -17.40 -7.34 1.44
N LEU A 38 -16.72 -7.65 0.32
CA LEU A 38 -16.12 -8.97 0.12
C LEU A 38 -15.03 -9.24 1.15
N LEU A 39 -14.18 -8.26 1.44
CA LEU A 39 -13.11 -8.39 2.43
C LEU A 39 -13.70 -8.65 3.83
N ASP A 40 -14.71 -7.90 4.24
CA ASP A 40 -15.37 -8.08 5.55
C ASP A 40 -15.98 -9.47 5.68
N HIS A 41 -16.68 -9.94 4.65
CA HIS A 41 -17.25 -11.28 4.60
C HIS A 41 -16.17 -12.37 4.65
N GLU A 42 -15.13 -12.26 3.80
CA GLU A 42 -14.06 -13.25 3.73
C GLU A 42 -13.28 -13.36 5.04
N LEU A 43 -12.93 -12.22 5.67
CA LEU A 43 -12.20 -12.23 6.93
C LEU A 43 -13.05 -12.74 8.09
N GLY A 44 -14.37 -12.47 8.06
CA GLY A 44 -15.31 -12.96 9.08
C GLY A 44 -15.51 -14.48 9.04
N THR A 45 -15.32 -15.11 7.88
CA THR A 45 -15.53 -16.57 7.71
C THR A 45 -14.22 -17.38 7.79
N LYS A 46 -13.05 -16.73 7.72
CA LYS A 46 -11.75 -17.44 7.76
C LYS A 46 -11.46 -18.04 9.13
N ARG A 47 -11.20 -19.34 9.14
CA ARG A 47 -10.83 -20.09 10.36
C ARG A 47 -9.38 -19.84 10.80
N GLY A 48 -8.48 -19.66 9.86
CA GLY A 48 -7.04 -19.41 10.12
C GLY A 48 -6.65 -18.00 9.72
N LYS A 49 -5.78 -17.35 10.49
CA LYS A 49 -5.25 -16.03 10.20
C LYS A 49 -3.93 -16.11 9.46
N ALA A 50 -3.77 -15.30 8.43
CA ALA A 50 -2.53 -15.12 7.70
C ALA A 50 -2.30 -13.64 7.48
N THR A 51 -1.05 -13.22 7.32
CA THR A 51 -0.71 -11.82 7.04
C THR A 51 -1.29 -11.39 5.69
N ILE A 52 -2.04 -10.30 5.71
CA ILE A 52 -2.61 -9.72 4.49
C ILE A 52 -1.57 -8.80 3.88
N GLY A 53 -0.95 -9.25 2.77
CA GLY A 53 -0.03 -8.43 1.98
C GLY A 53 -0.76 -7.53 1.00
N THR A 54 -0.30 -6.29 0.84
CA THR A 54 -0.77 -5.36 -0.19
C THR A 54 0.41 -4.62 -0.82
N GLY A 55 0.24 -4.13 -2.05
CA GLY A 55 1.28 -3.39 -2.75
C GLY A 55 2.10 -4.21 -3.77
N SER A 56 1.73 -5.45 -4.04
CA SER A 56 2.47 -6.33 -4.96
C SER A 56 2.24 -6.00 -6.45
N MET A 57 1.03 -5.58 -6.84
CA MET A 57 0.66 -5.32 -8.23
C MET A 57 0.44 -3.83 -8.55
N ASN A 58 0.15 -3.04 -7.53
CA ASN A 58 -0.06 -1.60 -7.60
C ASN A 58 0.24 -0.99 -6.24
N ASP A 59 0.46 0.30 -6.20
CA ASP A 59 0.63 0.98 -4.93
C ASP A 59 -0.73 1.25 -4.26
N PRO A 60 -0.99 0.75 -3.05
CA PRO A 60 -2.25 0.94 -2.34
C PRO A 60 -2.49 2.40 -1.94
N TYR A 61 -1.45 3.23 -1.95
CA TYR A 61 -1.51 4.65 -1.61
C TYR A 61 -1.14 5.56 -2.79
N MET A 62 -1.42 5.12 -4.03
CA MET A 62 -1.29 6.00 -5.19
C MET A 62 -2.18 7.25 -5.05
N PRO A 63 -1.96 8.33 -5.82
CA PRO A 63 -2.68 9.60 -5.66
C PRO A 63 -4.21 9.49 -5.56
N LEU A 64 -4.84 8.58 -6.31
CA LEU A 64 -6.28 8.34 -6.29
C LEU A 64 -6.79 7.96 -4.89
N GLU A 65 -5.98 7.28 -4.09
CA GLU A 65 -6.33 6.85 -2.72
C GLU A 65 -6.65 8.04 -1.78
N LYS A 66 -6.15 9.24 -2.06
CA LYS A 66 -6.54 10.46 -1.31
C LYS A 66 -8.04 10.70 -1.33
N GLN A 67 -8.69 10.42 -2.47
CA GLN A 67 -10.12 10.60 -2.68
C GLN A 67 -10.93 9.36 -2.32
N MET A 68 -10.47 8.19 -2.77
CA MET A 68 -11.21 6.93 -2.64
C MET A 68 -11.21 6.37 -1.22
N LYS A 69 -10.15 6.59 -0.46
CA LYS A 69 -9.95 6.08 0.92
C LYS A 69 -10.21 4.57 1.07
N LEU A 70 -10.06 3.82 -0.03
CA LEU A 70 -10.41 2.41 -0.09
C LEU A 70 -9.41 1.55 0.72
N THR A 71 -8.14 1.91 0.68
CA THR A 71 -7.10 1.23 1.48
C THR A 71 -7.31 1.48 2.97
N GLY A 72 -7.65 2.72 3.36
CA GLY A 72 -8.01 3.02 4.75
C GLY A 72 -9.20 2.19 5.23
N GLY A 73 -10.30 2.14 4.47
CA GLY A 73 -11.45 1.31 4.81
C GLY A 73 -11.13 -0.19 4.89
N ALA A 74 -10.23 -0.69 4.04
CA ALA A 74 -9.77 -2.08 4.12
C ALA A 74 -8.94 -2.32 5.40
N LEU A 75 -8.10 -1.39 5.82
CA LEU A 75 -7.35 -1.49 7.07
C LEU A 75 -8.28 -1.51 8.29
N GLU A 76 -9.36 -0.71 8.30
CA GLU A 76 -10.36 -0.75 9.37
C GLU A 76 -11.02 -2.14 9.48
N ILE A 77 -11.34 -2.76 8.35
CA ILE A 77 -11.89 -4.12 8.31
C ILE A 77 -10.86 -5.14 8.82
N ILE A 78 -9.60 -5.01 8.41
CA ILE A 78 -8.50 -5.87 8.86
C ILE A 78 -8.34 -5.76 10.39
N ALA A 79 -8.38 -4.54 10.94
CA ALA A 79 -8.34 -4.28 12.38
C ALA A 79 -9.52 -4.93 13.11
N LYS A 80 -10.76 -4.74 12.60
CA LYS A 80 -12.00 -5.34 13.13
C LYS A 80 -11.88 -6.86 13.29
N HIS A 81 -11.34 -7.53 12.28
CA HIS A 81 -11.16 -8.99 12.29
C HIS A 81 -9.83 -9.45 12.91
N ARG A 82 -8.99 -8.52 13.38
CA ARG A 82 -7.68 -8.79 14.02
C ARG A 82 -6.76 -9.64 13.15
N PHE A 83 -6.69 -9.34 11.85
CA PHE A 83 -5.71 -9.94 10.95
C PHE A 83 -4.42 -9.13 10.95
N PRO A 84 -3.25 -9.79 10.81
CA PRO A 84 -1.98 -9.09 10.60
C PRO A 84 -1.92 -8.50 9.17
N VAL A 85 -1.20 -7.38 9.00
CA VAL A 85 -1.04 -6.71 7.71
C VAL A 85 0.42 -6.39 7.39
N HIS A 86 0.78 -6.48 6.12
CA HIS A 86 2.02 -5.95 5.58
C HIS A 86 1.69 -5.08 4.36
N VAL A 87 1.99 -3.79 4.48
CA VAL A 87 1.81 -2.80 3.42
C VAL A 87 3.14 -2.53 2.72
N ILE A 88 3.16 -2.59 1.39
CA ILE A 88 4.30 -2.16 0.59
C ILE A 88 3.85 -0.94 -0.22
N THR A 89 4.57 0.18 -0.11
CA THR A 89 4.20 1.42 -0.78
C THR A 89 5.42 2.31 -1.07
N LYS A 90 5.28 3.21 -2.05
CA LYS A 90 6.17 4.35 -2.30
C LYS A 90 5.62 5.65 -1.72
N SER A 91 4.40 5.62 -1.18
CA SER A 91 3.66 6.83 -0.84
C SER A 91 3.76 7.21 0.63
N SER A 92 4.08 8.47 0.89
CA SER A 92 4.00 9.07 2.23
C SER A 92 2.56 9.15 2.76
N LEU A 93 1.55 9.00 1.88
CA LEU A 93 0.12 9.03 2.25
C LEU A 93 -0.26 7.94 3.27
N VAL A 94 0.51 6.86 3.37
CA VAL A 94 0.28 5.79 4.36
C VAL A 94 0.27 6.30 5.80
N THR A 95 0.93 7.43 6.09
CA THR A 95 0.90 8.06 7.42
C THR A 95 -0.48 8.55 7.83
N ARG A 96 -1.41 8.80 6.87
CA ARG A 96 -2.81 9.11 7.13
C ARG A 96 -3.49 8.04 7.98
N ASP A 97 -3.14 6.79 7.73
CA ASP A 97 -3.77 5.62 8.35
C ASP A 97 -2.93 5.04 9.51
N ALA A 98 -2.03 5.86 10.07
CA ALA A 98 -1.12 5.43 11.14
C ALA A 98 -1.86 4.94 12.39
N ASP A 99 -3.02 5.54 12.74
CA ASP A 99 -3.78 5.14 13.93
C ASP A 99 -4.36 3.73 13.78
N VAL A 100 -4.94 3.40 12.63
CA VAL A 100 -5.46 2.04 12.37
C VAL A 100 -4.32 1.04 12.22
N LEU A 101 -3.19 1.40 11.62
CA LEU A 101 -2.00 0.55 11.55
C LEU A 101 -1.44 0.25 12.95
N GLN A 102 -1.45 1.22 13.85
CA GLN A 102 -1.05 1.04 15.24
C GLN A 102 -2.01 0.10 15.98
N ASP A 103 -3.32 0.17 15.75
CA ASP A 103 -4.29 -0.77 16.30
C ASP A 103 -4.07 -2.20 15.79
N ILE A 104 -3.86 -2.37 14.48
CA ILE A 104 -3.50 -3.67 13.87
C ILE A 104 -2.15 -4.16 14.44
N GLY A 105 -1.24 -3.25 14.77
CA GLY A 105 0.06 -3.54 15.38
C GLY A 105 0.00 -4.33 16.68
N ARG A 106 -1.14 -4.33 17.38
CA ARG A 106 -1.38 -5.23 18.54
C ARG A 106 -1.36 -6.71 18.15
N THR A 107 -1.64 -7.02 16.91
CA THR A 107 -1.45 -8.36 16.32
C THR A 107 -0.15 -8.39 15.53
N TYR A 108 -0.05 -7.68 14.44
CA TYR A 108 1.15 -7.39 13.65
C TYR A 108 0.81 -6.43 12.52
N ALA A 109 1.53 -5.32 12.42
CA ALA A 109 1.49 -4.41 11.29
C ALA A 109 2.90 -4.03 10.86
N ALA A 110 3.19 -4.13 9.57
CA ALA A 110 4.46 -3.67 9.01
C ALA A 110 4.20 -2.83 7.74
N VAL A 111 5.02 -1.80 7.55
CA VAL A 111 5.01 -0.98 6.35
C VAL A 111 6.41 -0.97 5.73
N SER A 112 6.54 -1.53 4.53
CA SER A 112 7.77 -1.47 3.76
C SER A 112 7.66 -0.36 2.71
N PHE A 113 8.64 0.54 2.73
CA PHE A 113 8.76 1.55 1.68
C PHE A 113 9.69 1.06 0.58
N THR A 114 9.21 1.06 -0.66
CA THR A 114 10.09 0.83 -1.80
C THR A 114 10.96 2.07 -1.98
N ILE A 115 12.28 1.91 -1.84
CA ILE A 115 13.26 2.99 -2.00
C ILE A 115 14.38 2.47 -2.91
N THR A 116 14.32 2.84 -4.19
CA THR A 116 15.29 2.41 -5.21
C THR A 116 16.61 3.17 -5.13
N THR A 117 16.59 4.38 -4.60
CA THR A 117 17.75 5.24 -4.42
C THR A 117 17.48 6.24 -3.30
N ALA A 118 18.51 6.72 -2.62
CA ALA A 118 18.39 7.81 -1.65
C ALA A 118 18.44 9.21 -2.30
N ASP A 119 18.82 9.28 -3.57
CA ASP A 119 18.89 10.52 -4.35
C ASP A 119 17.53 10.87 -4.91
N ASP A 120 16.98 12.02 -4.51
CA ASP A 120 15.65 12.48 -4.92
C ASP A 120 15.57 12.83 -6.41
N GLU A 121 16.65 13.28 -7.03
CA GLU A 121 16.67 13.58 -8.46
C GLU A 121 16.61 12.29 -9.28
N MET A 122 17.40 11.30 -8.88
CA MET A 122 17.39 9.97 -9.52
C MET A 122 16.02 9.30 -9.29
N ALA A 123 15.46 9.37 -8.07
CA ALA A 123 14.14 8.82 -7.77
C ALA A 123 13.05 9.38 -8.70
N ARG A 124 13.05 10.70 -8.95
CA ARG A 124 12.08 11.33 -9.88
C ARG A 124 12.24 10.85 -11.32
N LYS A 125 13.44 10.52 -11.75
CA LYS A 125 13.68 9.95 -13.11
C LYS A 125 13.14 8.53 -13.22
N LEU A 126 13.28 7.72 -12.17
CA LEU A 126 12.85 6.31 -12.15
C LEU A 126 11.36 6.16 -11.85
N GLU A 127 10.80 7.04 -11.00
CA GLU A 127 9.46 6.96 -10.42
C GLU A 127 8.75 8.33 -10.48
N PRO A 128 8.43 8.83 -11.69
CA PRO A 128 8.10 10.24 -11.94
C PRO A 128 6.91 10.79 -11.16
N ASN A 129 5.95 9.95 -10.78
CA ASN A 129 4.74 10.36 -10.06
C ASN A 129 4.69 9.82 -8.61
N ALA A 130 5.78 9.23 -8.12
CA ALA A 130 5.88 8.82 -6.73
C ALA A 130 6.52 9.93 -5.87
N PRO A 131 6.22 9.99 -4.56
CA PRO A 131 6.93 10.89 -3.66
C PRO A 131 8.44 10.68 -3.68
N ALA A 132 9.21 11.74 -3.48
CA ALA A 132 10.67 11.68 -3.40
C ALA A 132 11.14 10.75 -2.27
N SER A 133 12.34 10.20 -2.38
CA SER A 133 12.89 9.28 -1.38
C SER A 133 13.01 9.92 0.00
N SER A 134 13.37 11.20 0.06
CA SER A 134 13.40 11.97 1.31
C SER A 134 12.05 12.05 2.01
N GLU A 135 10.94 12.13 1.26
CA GLU A 135 9.59 12.11 1.83
C GLU A 135 9.21 10.72 2.35
N ARG A 136 9.66 9.65 1.68
CA ARG A 136 9.45 8.27 2.12
C ARG A 136 10.21 8.01 3.43
N PHE A 137 11.46 8.49 3.57
CA PHE A 137 12.22 8.40 4.82
C PHE A 137 11.53 9.15 5.97
N LYS A 138 10.96 10.34 5.71
CA LYS A 138 10.19 11.08 6.73
C LYS A 138 8.95 10.29 7.16
N ALA A 139 8.21 9.73 6.19
CA ALA A 139 7.03 8.91 6.47
C ALA A 139 7.40 7.64 7.26
N MET A 140 8.50 6.98 6.91
CA MET A 140 9.04 5.84 7.63
C MET A 140 9.33 6.20 9.09
N LYS A 141 10.00 7.34 9.34
CA LYS A 141 10.28 7.81 10.68
C LYS A 141 9.00 8.05 11.48
N ILE A 142 8.00 8.73 10.89
CA ILE A 142 6.70 9.00 11.54
C ILE A 142 6.03 7.70 12.00
N LEU A 143 6.02 6.66 11.16
CA LEU A 143 5.42 5.37 11.51
C LEU A 143 6.24 4.63 12.55
N SER A 144 7.57 4.66 12.44
CA SER A 144 8.47 4.04 13.41
C SER A 144 8.36 4.69 14.80
N ASP A 145 8.26 6.01 14.87
CA ASP A 145 8.06 6.76 16.13
C ASP A 145 6.72 6.40 16.80
N ARG A 146 5.75 5.86 16.05
CA ARG A 146 4.48 5.32 16.55
C ARG A 146 4.52 3.83 16.90
N GLY A 147 5.69 3.21 16.83
CA GLY A 147 5.88 1.79 17.14
C GLY A 147 5.39 0.83 16.05
N ILE A 148 5.14 1.31 14.83
CA ILE A 148 4.78 0.48 13.68
C ILE A 148 6.08 -0.03 13.04
N TYR A 149 6.17 -1.34 12.77
CA TYR A 149 7.34 -1.88 12.08
C TYR A 149 7.49 -1.28 10.69
N THR A 150 8.66 -0.72 10.40
CA THR A 150 8.99 -0.14 9.11
C THR A 150 10.24 -0.77 8.52
N GLY A 151 10.27 -0.87 7.19
CA GLY A 151 11.40 -1.41 6.46
C GLY A 151 11.52 -0.83 5.06
N VAL A 152 12.59 -1.20 4.36
CA VAL A 152 12.83 -0.88 2.95
C VAL A 152 12.65 -2.16 2.13
N ALA A 153 11.98 -2.05 0.99
CA ALA A 153 11.76 -3.11 0.00
C ALA A 153 12.31 -2.69 -1.36
#